data_2f2ddddc788f11c81120d3ba84813df2
#
_entry.id   2f2ddddc788f11c81120d3ba84813df2
#
_cell.length_a   1.000
_cell.length_b   1.000
_cell.length_c   1.000
_cell.angle_alpha   90.00
_cell.angle_beta   90.00
_cell.angle_gamma   90.00
#
_symmetry.space_group_name_H-M   'P 1'
#
loop_
_entity.id
_entity.type
_entity.pdbx_description
1 polymer ?
#
loop_
_entity_poly.entity_id
_entity_poly.type
_entity_poly.pdbx_seq_one_letter_code
_entity_poly.pdbx_strand_id
1 'polypeptide(L)'
;AQVAAEAEKFLVGLAASIGATGETVVNIQGDDIEVQLNGAELGLLVGPRGSTLQAVQDITRVVSQRRMGDHDTRLRIDIGGYRAKRKEALSRFVTQVADEVVATGSARALEAMPSPDRKIVHDALTGRTDIVTHSEGEDPNRRVVISPAAPVASAE
;
A
#
# COMPACT_ATOMS: atom_id res chain seq x y z
N ALA A 1 -23.43 3.92 -6.12
CA ALA A 1 -23.43 4.27 -7.56
C ALA A 1 -22.93 5.70 -7.81
N GLN A 2 -23.43 6.70 -7.11
CA GLN A 2 -23.10 8.12 -7.36
C GLN A 2 -21.68 8.49 -6.92
N VAL A 3 -21.22 7.98 -5.77
CA VAL A 3 -19.83 8.17 -5.29
C VAL A 3 -18.82 7.60 -6.30
N ALA A 4 -19.08 6.43 -6.86
CA ALA A 4 -18.23 5.83 -7.87
C ALA A 4 -18.13 6.73 -9.12
N ALA A 5 -19.26 7.20 -9.64
CA ALA A 5 -19.28 8.06 -10.84
C ALA A 5 -18.52 9.38 -10.63
N GLU A 6 -18.64 10.01 -9.47
CA GLU A 6 -17.88 11.22 -9.15
C GLU A 6 -16.38 10.94 -8.99
N ALA A 7 -16.02 9.79 -8.39
CA ALA A 7 -14.63 9.36 -8.29
C ALA A 7 -14.00 9.10 -9.67
N GLU A 8 -14.69 8.38 -10.55
CA GLU A 8 -14.26 8.14 -11.94
C GLU A 8 -14.03 9.44 -12.70
N LYS A 9 -15.02 10.34 -12.67
CA LYS A 9 -14.94 11.64 -13.33
C LYS A 9 -13.74 12.46 -12.83
N PHE A 10 -13.51 12.45 -11.53
CA PHE A 10 -12.37 13.15 -10.94
C PHE A 10 -11.04 12.56 -11.41
N LEU A 11 -10.89 11.23 -11.35
CA LEU A 11 -9.64 10.55 -11.72
C LEU A 11 -9.30 10.69 -13.18
N VAL A 12 -10.28 10.56 -14.07
CA VAL A 12 -10.09 10.76 -15.52
C VAL A 12 -9.71 12.23 -15.81
N GLY A 13 -10.38 13.19 -15.16
CA GLY A 13 -10.04 14.60 -15.29
C GLY A 13 -8.64 14.92 -14.74
N LEU A 14 -8.22 14.30 -13.65
CA LEU A 14 -6.90 14.46 -13.09
C LEU A 14 -5.82 13.92 -14.05
N ALA A 15 -6.02 12.73 -14.62
CA ALA A 15 -5.12 12.19 -15.64
C ALA A 15 -5.00 13.13 -16.86
N ALA A 16 -6.12 13.63 -17.34
CA ALA A 16 -6.13 14.57 -18.46
C ALA A 16 -5.37 15.87 -18.14
N SER A 17 -5.45 16.37 -16.91
CA SER A 17 -4.77 17.60 -16.48
C SER A 17 -3.25 17.50 -16.51
N ILE A 18 -2.68 16.32 -16.44
CA ILE A 18 -1.23 16.06 -16.57
C ILE A 18 -0.83 15.57 -17.96
N GLY A 19 -1.74 15.64 -18.93
CA GLY A 19 -1.50 15.19 -20.31
C GLY A 19 -1.55 13.68 -20.50
N ALA A 20 -2.04 12.91 -19.52
CA ALA A 20 -2.23 11.47 -19.61
C ALA A 20 -3.68 11.13 -19.99
N THR A 21 -3.87 9.91 -20.49
CA THR A 21 -5.20 9.32 -20.68
C THR A 21 -5.35 8.12 -19.78
N GLY A 22 -6.54 7.97 -19.19
CA GLY A 22 -6.83 6.84 -18.31
C GLY A 22 -8.26 6.37 -18.48
N GLU A 23 -8.44 5.08 -18.30
CA GLU A 23 -9.73 4.42 -18.22
C GLU A 23 -9.95 3.90 -16.80
N THR A 24 -11.18 3.97 -16.33
CA THR A 24 -11.54 3.50 -15.00
C THR A 24 -12.24 2.15 -15.04
N VAL A 25 -11.95 1.34 -14.04
CA VAL A 25 -12.69 0.11 -13.74
C VAL A 25 -13.21 0.21 -12.31
N VAL A 26 -14.50 0.00 -12.14
CA VAL A 26 -15.15 0.09 -10.83
C VAL A 26 -15.62 -1.29 -10.39
N ASN A 27 -15.29 -1.64 -9.16
CA ASN A 27 -15.80 -2.81 -8.47
C ASN A 27 -16.58 -2.36 -7.22
N ILE A 28 -17.81 -2.80 -7.09
CA ILE A 28 -18.69 -2.46 -5.96
C ILE A 28 -19.11 -3.74 -5.26
N GLN A 29 -18.82 -3.83 -3.97
CA GLN A 29 -19.22 -4.95 -3.11
C GLN A 29 -19.84 -4.39 -1.81
N GLY A 30 -21.18 -4.28 -1.79
CA GLY A 30 -21.87 -3.62 -0.68
C GLY A 30 -21.45 -2.15 -0.56
N ASP A 31 -20.91 -1.78 0.58
CA ASP A 31 -20.42 -0.42 0.85
C ASP A 31 -18.96 -0.20 0.41
N ASP A 32 -18.28 -1.25 -0.06
CA ASP A 32 -16.92 -1.15 -0.59
C ASP A 32 -16.95 -0.79 -2.08
N ILE A 33 -16.30 0.30 -2.43
CA ILE A 33 -16.11 0.75 -3.81
C ILE A 33 -14.61 0.83 -4.07
N GLU A 34 -14.15 0.07 -5.05
CA GLU A 34 -12.80 0.17 -5.59
C GLU A 34 -12.84 0.78 -7.00
N VAL A 35 -12.09 1.84 -7.21
CA VAL A 35 -11.94 2.48 -8.52
C VAL A 35 -10.48 2.37 -8.94
N GLN A 36 -10.23 1.70 -10.04
CA GLN A 36 -8.91 1.54 -10.63
C GLN A 36 -8.78 2.47 -11.84
N LEU A 37 -7.75 3.29 -11.87
CA LEU A 37 -7.38 4.09 -13.04
C LEU A 37 -6.23 3.37 -13.76
N ASN A 38 -6.46 3.00 -15.00
CA ASN A 38 -5.49 2.32 -15.85
C ASN A 38 -5.17 3.16 -17.08
N GLY A 39 -3.93 3.11 -17.51
CA GLY A 39 -3.47 3.86 -18.70
C GLY A 39 -1.96 3.98 -18.75
N ALA A 40 -1.46 4.61 -19.81
CA ALA A 40 -0.05 4.91 -19.95
C ALA A 40 0.30 6.20 -19.20
N GLU A 41 1.57 6.31 -18.76
CA GLU A 41 2.15 7.52 -18.19
C GLU A 41 1.46 8.04 -16.90
N LEU A 42 0.87 7.15 -16.12
CA LEU A 42 0.21 7.48 -14.85
C LEU A 42 1.15 7.46 -13.63
N GLY A 43 2.43 7.17 -13.81
CA GLY A 43 3.41 7.06 -12.73
C GLY A 43 3.53 8.32 -11.86
N LEU A 44 3.29 9.50 -12.44
CA LEU A 44 3.28 10.77 -11.70
C LEU A 44 2.17 10.82 -10.64
N LEU A 45 1.04 10.16 -10.89
CA LEU A 45 -0.09 10.08 -9.96
C LEU A 45 0.09 9.00 -8.89
N VAL A 46 1.08 8.14 -9.03
CA VAL A 46 1.47 7.15 -8.02
C VAL A 46 2.50 7.75 -7.07
N GLY A 47 3.55 8.33 -7.61
CA GLY A 47 4.66 8.93 -6.87
C GLY A 47 5.56 7.92 -6.16
N PRO A 48 6.63 8.39 -5.50
CA PRO A 48 7.53 7.52 -4.76
C PRO A 48 6.79 6.77 -3.64
N ARG A 49 6.92 5.45 -3.62
CA ARG A 49 6.27 4.56 -2.61
C ARG A 49 4.76 4.75 -2.50
N GLY A 50 4.09 5.21 -3.56
CA GLY A 50 2.66 5.46 -3.56
C GLY A 50 2.23 6.70 -2.79
N SER A 51 3.11 7.63 -2.49
CA SER A 51 2.80 8.86 -1.75
C SER A 51 1.80 9.75 -2.47
N THR A 52 1.95 9.91 -3.79
CA THR A 52 0.99 10.68 -4.59
C THR A 52 -0.34 9.94 -4.71
N LEU A 53 -0.32 8.61 -4.87
CA LEU A 53 -1.53 7.80 -4.87
C LEU A 53 -2.33 7.98 -3.57
N GLN A 54 -1.66 8.03 -2.42
CA GLN A 54 -2.33 8.28 -1.14
C GLN A 54 -3.01 9.65 -1.13
N ALA A 55 -2.35 10.70 -1.59
CA ALA A 55 -2.93 12.03 -1.72
C ALA A 55 -4.11 12.06 -2.71
N VAL A 56 -3.98 11.38 -3.84
CA VAL A 56 -5.07 11.24 -4.82
C VAL A 56 -6.27 10.54 -4.21
N GLN A 57 -6.06 9.48 -3.43
CA GLN A 57 -7.14 8.79 -2.73
C GLN A 57 -7.87 9.72 -1.75
N ASP A 58 -7.12 10.49 -0.96
CA ASP A 58 -7.70 11.40 0.04
C ASP A 58 -8.51 12.52 -0.64
N ILE A 59 -8.00 13.13 -1.69
CA ILE A 59 -8.72 14.15 -2.45
C ILE A 59 -9.96 13.56 -3.14
N THR A 60 -9.84 12.36 -3.73
CA THR A 60 -10.97 11.70 -4.38
C THR A 60 -12.11 11.44 -3.37
N ARG A 61 -11.78 11.03 -2.15
CA ARG A 61 -12.77 10.88 -1.08
C ARG A 61 -13.47 12.21 -0.75
N VAL A 62 -12.71 13.29 -0.67
CA VAL A 62 -13.29 14.62 -0.40
C VAL A 62 -14.25 15.03 -1.51
N VAL A 63 -13.86 14.88 -2.76
CA VAL A 63 -14.65 15.28 -3.93
C VAL A 63 -15.91 14.42 -4.09
N SER A 64 -15.80 13.11 -3.88
CA SER A 64 -16.88 12.16 -4.17
C SER A 64 -17.77 11.85 -2.97
N GLN A 65 -17.22 11.76 -1.78
CA GLN A 65 -17.96 11.35 -0.57
C GLN A 65 -18.43 12.55 0.27
N ARG A 66 -17.51 13.40 0.71
CA ARG A 66 -17.85 14.53 1.59
C ARG A 66 -18.82 15.51 0.94
N ARG A 67 -18.61 15.81 -0.33
CA ARG A 67 -19.48 16.69 -1.09
C ARG A 67 -20.91 16.18 -1.19
N MET A 68 -21.10 14.86 -1.09
CA MET A 68 -22.40 14.20 -1.17
C MET A 68 -22.97 13.80 0.18
N GLY A 69 -22.25 14.09 1.28
CA GLY A 69 -22.66 13.67 2.62
C GLY A 69 -22.62 12.16 2.85
N ASP A 70 -21.86 11.43 2.04
CA ASP A 70 -21.68 9.98 2.20
C ASP A 70 -20.55 9.70 3.20
N HIS A 71 -20.89 9.02 4.29
CA HIS A 71 -19.96 8.63 5.34
C HIS A 71 -19.83 7.11 5.50
N ASP A 72 -20.65 6.35 4.82
CA ASP A 72 -20.76 4.89 4.98
C ASP A 72 -19.92 4.13 3.96
N THR A 73 -19.76 4.68 2.75
CA THR A 73 -19.00 4.06 1.68
C THR A 73 -17.49 4.04 1.96
N ARG A 74 -16.88 2.89 1.77
CA ARG A 74 -15.41 2.71 1.82
C ARG A 74 -14.84 2.81 0.41
N LEU A 75 -14.37 3.99 0.03
CA LEU A 75 -13.78 4.25 -1.27
C LEU A 75 -12.28 3.95 -1.26
N ARG A 76 -11.85 3.06 -2.16
CA ARG A 76 -10.44 2.74 -2.42
C ARG A 76 -10.08 3.09 -3.85
N ILE A 77 -8.95 3.75 -4.02
CA ILE A 77 -8.40 4.10 -5.33
C ILE A 77 -7.11 3.32 -5.56
N ASP A 78 -6.94 2.80 -6.77
CA ASP A 78 -5.67 2.28 -7.24
C ASP A 78 -5.35 2.82 -8.64
N ILE A 79 -4.07 2.95 -8.95
CA ILE A 79 -3.59 3.51 -10.22
C ILE A 79 -2.55 2.56 -10.82
N GLY A 80 -2.83 2.08 -12.03
CA GLY A 80 -1.92 1.22 -12.78
C GLY A 80 -1.61 -0.12 -12.11
N GLY A 81 -2.47 -0.60 -11.21
CA GLY A 81 -2.23 -1.83 -10.45
C GLY A 81 -1.07 -1.71 -9.45
N TYR A 82 -0.78 -0.51 -8.99
CA TYR A 82 0.36 -0.23 -8.10
C TYR A 82 0.35 -1.07 -6.82
N ARG A 83 -0.80 -1.20 -6.16
CA ARG A 83 -0.87 -1.88 -4.84
C ARG A 83 -0.47 -3.35 -4.94
N ALA A 84 -0.94 -4.06 -5.96
CA ALA A 84 -0.58 -5.47 -6.19
C ALA A 84 0.89 -5.63 -6.53
N LYS A 85 1.44 -4.80 -7.42
CA LYS A 85 2.85 -4.80 -7.80
C LYS A 85 3.77 -4.49 -6.63
N ARG A 86 3.38 -3.51 -5.81
CA ARG A 86 4.13 -3.13 -4.60
C ARG A 86 4.16 -4.27 -3.58
N LYS A 87 3.02 -4.90 -3.34
CA LYS A 87 2.90 -6.04 -2.44
C LYS A 87 3.81 -7.19 -2.88
N GLU A 88 3.79 -7.53 -4.16
CA GLU A 88 4.62 -8.61 -4.71
C GLU A 88 6.11 -8.29 -4.57
N ALA A 89 6.53 -7.09 -5.01
CA ALA A 89 7.94 -6.69 -4.97
C ALA A 89 8.46 -6.60 -3.53
N LEU A 90 7.70 -6.02 -2.62
CA LEU A 90 8.09 -5.87 -1.22
C LEU A 90 8.12 -7.22 -0.50
N SER A 91 7.14 -8.09 -0.74
CA SER A 91 7.11 -9.44 -0.17
C SER A 91 8.32 -10.27 -0.59
N ARG A 92 8.69 -10.19 -1.85
CA ARG A 92 9.88 -10.87 -2.38
C ARG A 92 11.16 -10.34 -1.74
N PHE A 93 11.29 -9.03 -1.65
CA PHE A 93 12.46 -8.37 -1.04
C PHE A 93 12.62 -8.75 0.43
N VAL A 94 11.56 -8.66 1.23
CA VAL A 94 11.68 -8.94 2.68
C VAL A 94 11.89 -10.42 2.98
N THR A 95 11.45 -11.32 2.11
CA THR A 95 11.78 -12.76 2.21
C THR A 95 13.29 -12.97 2.07
N GLN A 96 13.92 -12.31 1.11
CA GLN A 96 15.39 -12.37 0.95
C GLN A 96 16.11 -11.78 2.17
N VAL A 97 15.65 -10.63 2.68
CA VAL A 97 16.22 -10.02 3.88
C VAL A 97 16.08 -10.94 5.09
N ALA A 98 14.93 -11.59 5.25
CA ALA A 98 14.72 -12.55 6.33
C ALA A 98 15.68 -13.74 6.25
N ASP A 99 15.95 -14.25 5.06
CA ASP A 99 16.94 -15.33 4.86
C ASP A 99 18.35 -14.87 5.22
N GLU A 100 18.74 -13.63 4.88
CA GLU A 100 20.02 -13.03 5.28
C GLU A 100 20.11 -12.86 6.80
N VAL A 101 19.03 -12.43 7.46
CA VAL A 101 18.97 -12.27 8.91
C VAL A 101 19.21 -13.61 9.61
N VAL A 102 18.59 -14.68 9.13
CA VAL A 102 18.81 -16.03 9.66
C VAL A 102 20.24 -16.49 9.44
N ALA A 103 20.77 -16.29 8.22
CA ALA A 103 22.11 -16.71 7.85
C ALA A 103 23.21 -15.99 8.64
N THR A 104 23.04 -14.70 8.90
CA THR A 104 24.03 -13.87 9.61
C THR A 104 23.82 -13.79 11.12
N GLY A 105 22.63 -14.12 11.61
CA GLY A 105 22.24 -13.95 13.01
C GLY A 105 22.11 -12.48 13.45
N SER A 106 22.09 -11.53 12.50
CA SER A 106 22.06 -10.10 12.76
C SER A 106 20.74 -9.49 12.32
N ALA A 107 20.15 -8.66 13.20
CA ALA A 107 18.94 -7.92 12.87
C ALA A 107 19.16 -6.93 11.72
N ARG A 108 18.14 -6.69 10.93
CA ARG A 108 18.13 -5.78 9.80
C ARG A 108 16.99 -4.78 9.92
N ALA A 109 17.33 -3.49 9.98
CA ALA A 109 16.35 -2.41 9.88
C ALA A 109 16.13 -2.06 8.41
N LEU A 110 14.88 -2.03 8.00
CA LEU A 110 14.49 -1.58 6.66
C LEU A 110 14.43 -0.05 6.60
N GLU A 111 14.36 0.50 5.41
CA GLU A 111 14.10 1.93 5.24
C GLU A 111 12.74 2.31 5.80
N ALA A 112 12.56 3.58 6.14
CA ALA A 112 11.27 4.11 6.54
C ALA A 112 10.23 3.91 5.44
N MET A 113 9.04 3.48 5.81
CA MET A 113 7.96 3.21 4.87
C MET A 113 6.59 3.52 5.48
N PRO A 114 5.60 3.87 4.65
CA PRO A 114 4.26 4.16 5.13
C PRO A 114 3.58 2.92 5.73
N SER A 115 2.55 3.14 6.53
CA SER A 115 1.83 2.08 7.25
C SER A 115 1.37 0.91 6.37
N PRO A 116 0.81 1.14 5.15
CA PRO A 116 0.43 0.04 4.27
C PRO A 116 1.61 -0.86 3.88
N ASP A 117 2.78 -0.29 3.63
CA ASP A 117 3.98 -1.06 3.30
C ASP A 117 4.49 -1.85 4.50
N ARG A 118 4.49 -1.26 5.70
CA ARG A 118 4.87 -1.98 6.93
C ARG A 118 3.97 -3.18 7.18
N LYS A 119 2.68 -3.02 6.92
CA LYS A 119 1.73 -4.14 7.01
C LYS A 119 2.08 -5.26 6.02
N ILE A 120 2.42 -4.93 4.78
CA ILE A 120 2.86 -5.92 3.79
C ILE A 120 4.07 -6.72 4.31
N VAL A 121 5.05 -6.04 4.90
CA VAL A 121 6.24 -6.69 5.46
C VAL A 121 5.87 -7.67 6.56
N HIS A 122 5.08 -7.26 7.54
CA HIS A 122 4.63 -8.14 8.62
C HIS A 122 3.83 -9.34 8.09
N ASP A 123 2.89 -9.10 7.17
CA ASP A 123 2.05 -10.15 6.60
C ASP A 123 2.87 -11.16 5.76
N ALA A 124 3.84 -10.68 4.99
CA ALA A 124 4.70 -11.54 4.17
C ALA A 124 5.60 -12.47 5.00
N LEU A 125 5.95 -12.06 6.21
CA LEU A 125 6.82 -12.83 7.12
C LEU A 125 6.04 -13.54 8.23
N THR A 126 4.74 -13.37 8.28
CA THR A 126 3.86 -14.13 9.19
C THR A 126 3.98 -15.63 8.91
N GLY A 127 4.15 -16.42 9.96
CA GLY A 127 4.32 -17.88 9.85
C GLY A 127 5.78 -18.34 9.81
N ARG A 128 6.74 -17.44 9.63
CA ARG A 128 8.14 -17.77 9.87
C ARG A 128 8.43 -17.79 11.37
N THR A 129 9.02 -18.88 11.85
CA THR A 129 9.37 -19.08 13.26
C THR A 129 10.83 -18.74 13.58
N ASP A 130 11.64 -18.54 12.55
CA ASP A 130 13.08 -18.27 12.61
C ASP A 130 13.42 -16.79 12.72
N ILE A 131 12.42 -15.90 12.53
CA ILE A 131 12.57 -14.44 12.63
C ILE A 131 11.41 -13.80 13.41
N VAL A 132 11.63 -12.58 13.85
CA VAL A 132 10.62 -11.71 14.48
C VAL A 132 10.62 -10.35 13.76
N THR A 133 9.46 -9.77 13.60
CA THR A 133 9.31 -8.43 13.01
C THR A 133 8.68 -7.48 14.00
N HIS A 134 9.18 -6.25 14.08
CA HIS A 134 8.54 -5.17 14.82
C HIS A 134 8.74 -3.82 14.10
N SER A 135 7.82 -2.90 14.33
CA SER A 135 7.94 -1.52 13.83
C SER A 135 8.51 -0.63 14.91
N GLU A 136 9.45 0.25 14.54
CA GLU A 136 10.03 1.24 15.43
C GLU A 136 10.05 2.63 14.79
N GLY A 137 10.18 3.66 15.63
CA GLY A 137 10.19 5.06 15.21
C GLY A 137 8.79 5.64 15.09
N GLU A 138 8.72 6.88 14.63
CA GLU A 138 7.48 7.64 14.42
C GLU A 138 7.37 8.06 12.95
N ASP A 139 6.14 8.14 12.44
CA ASP A 139 5.92 8.63 11.08
C ASP A 139 6.45 10.08 10.92
N PRO A 140 7.10 10.44 9.82
CA PRO A 140 7.28 9.66 8.58
C PRO A 140 8.48 8.72 8.56
N ASN A 141 9.25 8.61 9.66
CA ASN A 141 10.49 7.85 9.73
C ASN A 141 10.32 6.43 10.31
N ARG A 142 9.07 6.00 10.47
CA ARG A 142 8.76 4.68 11.02
C ARG A 142 9.14 3.57 10.06
N ARG A 143 9.80 2.54 10.59
CA ARG A 143 10.36 1.42 9.82
C ARG A 143 10.09 0.07 10.48
N VAL A 144 10.32 -1.00 9.73
CA VAL A 144 10.27 -2.37 10.25
C VAL A 144 11.69 -2.87 10.48
N VAL A 145 11.89 -3.56 11.59
CA VAL A 145 13.12 -4.31 11.89
C VAL A 145 12.81 -5.79 11.84
N ILE A 146 13.65 -6.54 11.15
CA ILE A 146 13.62 -8.00 11.07
C ILE A 146 14.78 -8.53 11.90
N SER A 147 14.46 -9.30 12.94
CA SER A 147 15.45 -9.86 13.87
C SER A 147 15.40 -11.38 13.84
N PRO A 148 16.52 -12.07 14.10
CA PRO A 148 16.46 -13.52 14.32
C PRO A 148 15.60 -13.82 15.54
N ALA A 149 14.81 -14.88 15.48
CA ALA A 149 14.10 -15.37 16.65
C ALA A 149 15.11 -15.83 17.70
N ALA A 150 14.82 -15.60 18.99
CA ALA A 150 15.63 -16.15 20.05
C ALA A 150 15.63 -17.69 19.92
N PRO A 151 16.76 -18.38 20.13
CA PRO A 151 16.77 -19.82 20.12
C PRO A 151 15.76 -20.32 21.18
N VAL A 152 14.85 -21.17 20.73
CA VAL A 152 13.93 -21.86 21.66
C VAL A 152 14.83 -22.65 22.59
N ALA A 153 14.86 -22.26 23.87
CA ALA A 153 15.56 -23.05 24.86
C ALA A 153 14.98 -24.46 24.81
N SER A 154 15.79 -25.42 24.37
CA SER A 154 15.45 -26.82 24.44
C SER A 154 15.19 -27.11 25.92
N ALA A 155 13.96 -27.40 26.25
CA ALA A 155 13.63 -27.96 27.57
C ALA A 155 14.33 -29.32 27.67
N GLU A 156 15.37 -29.38 28.52
CA GLU A 156 15.89 -30.65 29.03
C GLU A 156 14.88 -31.28 30.00
#